data_aba2dd64a5a0558e788262f0d2795fb2
#
_entry.id   aba2dd64a5a0558e788262f0d2795fb2
#
_cell.length_a   1.000
_cell.length_b   1.000
_cell.length_c   1.000
_cell.angle_alpha   90.00
_cell.angle_beta   90.00
_cell.angle_gamma   90.00
#
_symmetry.space_group_name_H-M   'P 1'
#
loop_
_entity.id
_entity.type
_entity.pdbx_description
1 polymer ?
#
loop_
_entity_poly.entity_id
_entity_poly.type
_entity_poly.pdbx_seq_one_letter_code
_entity_poly.pdbx_strand_id
1 'polypeptide(L)'
;MGRKNKLGRGVAVVGAGMSKFGMFPEMDSKDLFIESFKAMKESVDKGFETKDIDALYLGNFTNDFFVGQSHWGPMISDVIGLAPKPATRVEGACASSALAFREGVLAIASGMYDMVLVGGVEQMSKKSTEEVAEGLALAAVPYESRAGFTFPGVFGAVATAYFHKYGADHKALQHITIKSHENAPKNPKGQIQKTIKDFMEGKKKKAEKRGKPIPTWEDEHAFLSDPKANPTIAWPMMLFDCCPISD
;
A
#
# COMPACT_ATOMS: atom_id res chain seq x y z
N MET A 1 -36.32 11.11 12.30
CA MET A 1 -35.41 12.09 11.65
C MET A 1 -34.04 11.91 12.24
N GLY A 2 -33.07 11.38 11.45
CA GLY A 2 -31.69 11.21 11.91
C GLY A 2 -31.05 12.58 12.15
N ARG A 3 -30.37 12.74 13.27
CA ARG A 3 -29.51 13.90 13.53
C ARG A 3 -28.51 14.04 12.38
N LYS A 4 -28.57 15.12 11.64
CA LYS A 4 -27.49 15.48 10.70
C LYS A 4 -26.31 15.98 11.55
N ASN A 5 -25.37 15.11 11.85
CA ASN A 5 -24.13 15.51 12.48
C ASN A 5 -23.38 16.42 11.49
N LYS A 6 -23.19 17.68 11.88
CA LYS A 6 -22.41 18.66 11.13
C LYS A 6 -21.05 18.79 11.78
N LEU A 7 -20.01 18.91 10.95
CA LEU A 7 -18.69 19.33 11.43
C LEU A 7 -18.80 20.74 11.99
N GLY A 8 -18.06 21.03 13.08
CA GLY A 8 -18.09 22.36 13.73
C GLY A 8 -17.58 23.47 12.81
N ARG A 9 -16.55 23.16 12.01
CA ARG A 9 -16.01 24.04 10.97
C ARG A 9 -15.56 23.24 9.75
N GLY A 10 -15.35 23.92 8.63
CA GLY A 10 -14.79 23.33 7.42
C GLY A 10 -13.34 22.89 7.60
N VAL A 11 -12.97 21.83 6.90
CA VAL A 11 -11.60 21.28 6.87
C VAL A 11 -11.12 21.28 5.41
N ALA A 12 -9.90 21.75 5.18
CA ALA A 12 -9.28 21.74 3.86
C ALA A 12 -7.98 20.93 3.89
N VAL A 13 -7.71 20.21 2.82
CA VAL A 13 -6.39 19.61 2.56
C VAL A 13 -5.57 20.64 1.79
N VAL A 14 -4.48 21.11 2.37
CA VAL A 14 -3.67 22.20 1.80
C VAL A 14 -2.39 21.72 1.12
N GLY A 15 -1.96 20.49 1.38
CA GLY A 15 -0.80 19.88 0.77
C GLY A 15 -0.88 18.35 0.81
N ALA A 16 -0.20 17.70 -0.11
CA ALA A 16 -0.09 16.24 -0.17
C ALA A 16 1.28 15.84 -0.74
N GLY A 17 1.84 14.77 -0.21
CA GLY A 17 3.12 14.23 -0.66
C GLY A 17 3.18 12.72 -0.49
N MET A 18 4.03 12.08 -1.27
CA MET A 18 4.21 10.63 -1.26
C MET A 18 5.66 10.29 -1.64
N SER A 19 6.26 9.35 -0.94
CA SER A 19 7.50 8.71 -1.37
C SER A 19 7.27 7.82 -2.60
N LYS A 20 8.33 7.33 -3.22
CA LYS A 20 8.24 6.28 -4.23
C LYS A 20 7.94 4.95 -3.53
N PHE A 21 7.05 4.14 -4.10
CA PHE A 21 6.83 2.77 -3.67
C PHE A 21 7.90 1.86 -4.26
N GLY A 22 8.45 0.96 -3.44
CA GLY A 22 9.51 0.05 -3.87
C GLY A 22 10.03 -0.82 -2.74
N MET A 23 11.15 -1.48 -2.98
CA MET A 23 11.88 -2.22 -1.97
C MET A 23 13.15 -1.41 -1.63
N PHE A 24 13.21 -0.87 -0.42
CA PHE A 24 14.29 0.00 0.06
C PHE A 24 14.90 -0.53 1.37
N PRO A 25 15.51 -1.72 1.35
CA PRO A 25 16.03 -2.35 2.57
C PRO A 25 17.17 -1.53 3.23
N GLU A 26 17.81 -0.65 2.49
CA GLU A 26 18.85 0.26 2.97
C GLU A 26 18.34 1.52 3.67
N MET A 27 17.06 1.87 3.44
CA MET A 27 16.40 2.99 4.11
C MET A 27 15.76 2.53 5.43
N ASP A 28 15.35 3.47 6.24
CA ASP A 28 14.44 3.18 7.34
C ASP A 28 13.07 3.87 7.14
N SER A 29 12.10 3.52 7.97
CA SER A 29 10.76 4.10 7.87
C SER A 29 10.74 5.62 8.07
N LYS A 30 11.74 6.18 8.78
CA LYS A 30 11.87 7.64 8.94
C LYS A 30 12.29 8.28 7.63
N ASP A 31 13.24 7.69 6.91
CA ASP A 31 13.72 8.19 5.62
C ASP A 31 12.57 8.24 4.61
N LEU A 32 11.77 7.16 4.54
CA LEU A 32 10.60 7.07 3.67
C LEU A 32 9.56 8.15 4.01
N PHE A 33 9.31 8.35 5.30
CA PHE A 33 8.38 9.40 5.75
C PHE A 33 8.92 10.81 5.45
N ILE A 34 10.21 11.06 5.67
CA ILE A 34 10.84 12.36 5.37
C ILE A 34 10.74 12.69 3.89
N GLU A 35 10.91 11.71 3.00
CA GLU A 35 10.74 11.91 1.55
C GLU A 35 9.30 12.38 1.22
N SER A 36 8.30 11.69 1.77
CA SER A 36 6.89 12.07 1.57
C SER A 36 6.56 13.43 2.21
N PHE A 37 7.13 13.74 3.38
CA PHE A 37 6.95 15.02 4.06
C PHE A 37 7.54 16.18 3.26
N LYS A 38 8.76 16.02 2.70
CA LYS A 38 9.36 17.02 1.81
C LYS A 38 8.49 17.28 0.57
N ALA A 39 8.05 16.21 -0.09
CA ALA A 39 7.16 16.33 -1.25
C ALA A 39 5.83 17.02 -0.89
N MET A 40 5.29 16.78 0.29
CA MET A 40 4.09 17.47 0.77
C MET A 40 4.36 18.96 1.00
N LYS A 41 5.48 19.34 1.65
CA LYS A 41 5.84 20.74 1.85
C LYS A 41 5.96 21.51 0.51
N GLU A 42 6.56 20.88 -0.49
CA GLU A 42 6.71 21.46 -1.84
C GLU A 42 5.37 21.64 -2.57
N SER A 43 4.33 20.89 -2.19
CA SER A 43 3.00 20.98 -2.79
C SER A 43 2.15 22.12 -2.25
N VAL A 44 2.61 22.83 -1.22
CA VAL A 44 1.85 23.91 -0.57
C VAL A 44 2.23 25.26 -1.17
N ASP A 45 1.32 25.89 -1.93
CA ASP A 45 1.56 27.12 -2.71
C ASP A 45 2.22 28.25 -1.92
N LYS A 46 1.76 28.49 -0.70
CA LYS A 46 2.26 29.57 0.17
C LYS A 46 3.34 29.14 1.12
N GLY A 47 3.68 27.84 1.11
CA GLY A 47 4.56 27.24 2.12
C GLY A 47 3.98 27.29 3.54
N PHE A 48 4.66 26.65 4.45
CA PHE A 48 4.42 26.72 5.90
C PHE A 48 5.69 26.26 6.63
N GLU A 49 5.80 26.63 7.91
CA GLU A 49 6.86 26.14 8.76
C GLU A 49 6.38 24.92 9.56
N THR A 50 7.28 23.98 9.87
CA THR A 50 6.91 22.78 10.67
C THR A 50 6.30 23.15 12.01
N LYS A 51 6.72 24.29 12.61
CA LYS A 51 6.16 24.82 13.86
C LYS A 51 4.67 25.18 13.79
N ASP A 52 4.14 25.43 12.58
CA ASP A 52 2.73 25.79 12.38
C ASP A 52 1.80 24.57 12.50
N ILE A 53 2.37 23.37 12.42
CA ILE A 53 1.62 22.11 12.63
C ILE A 53 1.38 21.94 14.15
N ASP A 54 0.15 21.67 14.54
CA ASP A 54 -0.24 21.50 15.94
C ASP A 54 -0.11 20.07 16.44
N ALA A 55 -0.32 19.09 15.56
CA ALA A 55 -0.26 17.66 15.91
C ALA A 55 0.03 16.78 14.70
N LEU A 56 0.53 15.58 14.96
CA LEU A 56 0.72 14.50 13.98
C LEU A 56 -0.23 13.33 14.27
N TYR A 57 -0.95 12.87 13.26
CA TYR A 57 -1.67 11.60 13.25
C TYR A 57 -1.01 10.67 12.24
N LEU A 58 -0.38 9.60 12.72
CA LEU A 58 0.42 8.68 11.92
C LEU A 58 -0.26 7.32 11.78
N GLY A 59 -0.68 6.96 10.57
CA GLY A 59 -1.18 5.62 10.26
C GLY A 59 -0.02 4.64 10.12
N ASN A 60 -0.06 3.56 10.88
CA ASN A 60 0.91 2.47 10.79
C ASN A 60 0.28 1.21 11.36
N PHE A 61 0.39 0.10 10.61
CA PHE A 61 -0.20 -1.16 11.02
C PHE A 61 0.72 -1.91 11.99
N THR A 62 1.84 -2.42 11.52
CA THR A 62 2.63 -3.36 12.28
C THR A 62 4.16 -3.23 12.07
N ASN A 63 4.68 -2.03 11.99
CA ASN A 63 6.13 -1.83 11.99
C ASN A 63 6.82 -2.37 13.25
N ASP A 64 6.11 -2.56 14.33
CA ASP A 64 6.58 -3.29 15.51
C ASP A 64 7.01 -4.73 15.15
N PHE A 65 6.27 -5.41 14.28
CA PHE A 65 6.67 -6.71 13.73
C PHE A 65 7.75 -6.58 12.65
N PHE A 66 7.58 -5.68 11.69
CA PHE A 66 8.47 -5.60 10.52
C PHE A 66 9.86 -5.05 10.84
N VAL A 67 9.94 -4.06 11.71
CA VAL A 67 11.21 -3.35 12.01
C VAL A 67 11.55 -3.26 13.50
N GLY A 68 10.76 -3.91 14.39
CA GLY A 68 11.03 -3.96 15.81
C GLY A 68 10.81 -2.66 16.57
N GLN A 69 9.96 -1.75 16.05
CA GLN A 69 9.69 -0.46 16.66
C GLN A 69 8.19 -0.14 16.67
N SER A 70 7.65 0.18 17.84
CA SER A 70 6.23 0.51 18.03
C SER A 70 5.96 2.01 18.24
N HIS A 71 6.96 2.80 18.64
CA HIS A 71 6.79 4.19 19.05
C HIS A 71 6.90 5.19 17.88
N TRP A 72 6.20 4.91 16.79
CA TRP A 72 6.37 5.62 15.52
C TRP A 72 5.88 7.06 15.53
N GLY A 73 4.79 7.40 16.22
CA GLY A 73 4.28 8.76 16.28
C GLY A 73 5.35 9.75 16.77
N PRO A 74 5.87 9.61 17.98
CA PRO A 74 6.93 10.47 18.51
C PRO A 74 8.23 10.42 17.71
N MET A 75 8.64 9.25 17.19
CA MET A 75 9.87 9.15 16.39
C MET A 75 9.78 9.93 15.09
N ILE A 76 8.64 9.88 14.40
CA ILE A 76 8.42 10.71 13.20
C ILE A 76 8.34 12.18 13.58
N SER A 77 7.64 12.52 14.65
CA SER A 77 7.56 13.89 15.16
C SER A 77 8.94 14.51 15.40
N ASP A 78 9.84 13.73 16.01
CA ASP A 78 11.21 14.17 16.30
C ASP A 78 11.99 14.43 15.01
N VAL A 79 12.04 13.47 14.08
CA VAL A 79 12.87 13.59 12.86
C VAL A 79 12.40 14.66 11.87
N ILE A 80 11.11 15.04 11.90
CA ILE A 80 10.60 16.16 11.08
C ILE A 80 10.67 17.51 11.80
N GLY A 81 11.17 17.55 13.05
CA GLY A 81 11.29 18.76 13.85
C GLY A 81 9.95 19.27 14.39
N LEU A 82 8.99 18.38 14.62
CA LEU A 82 7.67 18.72 15.16
C LEU A 82 7.63 18.60 16.69
N ALA A 83 8.53 17.84 17.32
CA ALA A 83 8.60 17.73 18.77
C ALA A 83 8.74 19.14 19.42
N PRO A 84 8.06 19.42 20.57
CA PRO A 84 7.32 18.51 21.45
C PRO A 84 5.81 18.44 21.19
N LYS A 85 5.35 18.70 19.98
CA LYS A 85 3.92 18.66 19.64
C LYS A 85 3.35 17.23 19.75
N PRO A 86 2.03 17.09 20.02
CA PRO A 86 1.37 15.78 20.10
C PRO A 86 1.56 14.96 18.83
N ALA A 87 1.86 13.67 18.98
CA ALA A 87 2.00 12.73 17.88
C ALA A 87 1.37 11.39 18.26
N THR A 88 0.36 10.98 17.51
CA THR A 88 -0.44 9.78 17.77
C THR A 88 -0.30 8.79 16.64
N ARG A 89 0.10 7.54 16.94
CA ARG A 89 -0.02 6.42 16.02
C ARG A 89 -1.46 5.94 16.02
N VAL A 90 -2.02 5.73 14.83
CA VAL A 90 -3.37 5.21 14.59
C VAL A 90 -3.24 3.89 13.84
N GLU A 91 -3.90 2.86 14.36
CA GLU A 91 -3.87 1.52 13.79
C GLU A 91 -5.28 1.10 13.38
N GLY A 92 -5.39 0.39 12.28
CA GLY A 92 -6.60 -0.17 11.68
C GLY A 92 -6.24 -1.03 10.47
N ALA A 93 -5.18 -1.82 10.61
CA ALA A 93 -4.58 -2.64 9.55
C ALA A 93 -4.34 -1.80 8.27
N CYS A 94 -4.80 -2.27 7.11
CA CYS A 94 -4.67 -1.56 5.82
C CYS A 94 -5.38 -0.19 5.80
N ALA A 95 -6.30 0.07 6.75
CA ALA A 95 -7.01 1.34 6.85
C ALA A 95 -6.35 2.35 7.81
N SER A 96 -5.19 2.06 8.40
CA SER A 96 -4.53 2.89 9.42
C SER A 96 -4.42 4.35 9.02
N SER A 97 -3.94 4.64 7.80
CA SER A 97 -3.82 6.04 7.33
C SER A 97 -5.17 6.71 7.06
N ALA A 98 -6.19 5.95 6.64
CA ALA A 98 -7.54 6.50 6.48
C ALA A 98 -8.16 6.85 7.84
N LEU A 99 -7.93 6.05 8.87
CA LEU A 99 -8.33 6.36 10.24
C LEU A 99 -7.55 7.56 10.79
N ALA A 100 -6.24 7.63 10.57
CA ALA A 100 -5.43 8.80 10.94
C ALA A 100 -5.97 10.09 10.26
N PHE A 101 -6.35 10.00 8.97
CA PHE A 101 -6.96 11.12 8.26
C PHE A 101 -8.31 11.53 8.88
N ARG A 102 -9.14 10.56 9.24
CA ARG A 102 -10.39 10.82 9.95
C ARG A 102 -10.15 11.55 11.29
N GLU A 103 -9.17 11.11 12.09
CA GLU A 103 -8.83 11.77 13.36
C GLU A 103 -8.33 13.20 13.12
N GLY A 104 -7.50 13.43 12.12
CA GLY A 104 -7.08 14.78 11.72
C GLY A 104 -8.25 15.69 11.36
N VAL A 105 -9.20 15.19 10.56
CA VAL A 105 -10.43 15.93 10.23
C VAL A 105 -11.25 16.26 11.47
N LEU A 106 -11.41 15.31 12.40
CA LEU A 106 -12.15 15.54 13.63
C LEU A 106 -11.45 16.55 14.56
N ALA A 107 -10.13 16.48 14.64
CA ALA A 107 -9.32 17.39 15.46
C ALA A 107 -9.46 18.85 14.98
N ILE A 108 -9.41 19.08 13.67
CA ILE A 108 -9.65 20.41 13.07
C ILE A 108 -11.11 20.84 13.24
N ALA A 109 -12.06 19.94 12.93
CA ALA A 109 -13.49 20.25 12.99
C ALA A 109 -13.99 20.55 14.40
N SER A 110 -13.36 19.97 15.44
CA SER A 110 -13.66 20.25 16.86
C SER A 110 -13.14 21.60 17.33
N GLY A 111 -12.22 22.23 16.59
CA GLY A 111 -11.55 23.47 16.99
C GLY A 111 -10.36 23.26 17.94
N MET A 112 -9.94 22.00 18.17
CA MET A 112 -8.79 21.71 19.03
C MET A 112 -7.47 22.16 18.40
N TYR A 113 -7.36 22.01 17.08
CA TYR A 113 -6.19 22.37 16.28
C TYR A 113 -6.59 23.18 15.05
N ASP A 114 -5.64 23.95 14.51
CA ASP A 114 -5.81 24.71 13.28
C ASP A 114 -5.12 24.05 12.09
N MET A 115 -3.98 23.40 12.32
CA MET A 115 -3.23 22.67 11.30
C MET A 115 -2.73 21.34 11.86
N VAL A 116 -3.04 20.23 11.19
CA VAL A 116 -2.52 18.93 11.57
C VAL A 116 -1.83 18.26 10.40
N LEU A 117 -0.79 17.52 10.68
CA LEU A 117 -0.15 16.60 9.73
C LEU A 117 -0.78 15.22 9.87
N VAL A 118 -1.21 14.66 8.74
CA VAL A 118 -1.63 13.26 8.67
C VAL A 118 -0.72 12.53 7.71
N GLY A 119 -0.20 11.40 8.10
CA GLY A 119 0.65 10.59 7.23
C GLY A 119 0.57 9.11 7.59
N GLY A 120 1.37 8.31 6.90
CA GLY A 120 1.54 6.89 7.21
C GLY A 120 2.81 6.35 6.57
N VAL A 121 3.33 5.31 7.17
CA VAL A 121 4.50 4.59 6.67
C VAL A 121 4.43 3.14 7.16
N GLU A 122 4.80 2.22 6.26
CA GLU A 122 4.98 0.81 6.59
C GLU A 122 6.22 0.33 5.84
N GLN A 123 7.10 -0.42 6.50
CA GLN A 123 8.32 -0.92 5.88
C GLN A 123 8.38 -2.44 5.96
N MET A 124 8.21 -3.09 4.82
CA MET A 124 8.14 -4.55 4.71
C MET A 124 9.37 -5.18 4.05
N SER A 125 10.14 -4.41 3.26
CA SER A 125 11.22 -4.95 2.42
C SER A 125 12.41 -5.53 3.19
N LYS A 126 12.50 -5.28 4.52
CA LYS A 126 13.52 -5.87 5.40
C LYS A 126 13.21 -7.31 5.82
N LYS A 127 12.05 -7.83 5.45
CA LYS A 127 11.57 -9.17 5.79
C LYS A 127 11.45 -10.05 4.56
N SER A 128 11.57 -11.37 4.76
CA SER A 128 11.28 -12.34 3.72
C SER A 128 9.79 -12.33 3.34
N THR A 129 9.44 -12.90 2.20
CA THR A 129 8.03 -12.99 1.76
C THR A 129 7.16 -13.72 2.78
N GLU A 130 7.71 -14.77 3.40
CA GLU A 130 7.04 -15.58 4.43
C GLU A 130 6.79 -14.76 5.69
N GLU A 131 7.80 -14.05 6.19
CA GLU A 131 7.67 -13.15 7.35
C GLU A 131 6.70 -12.00 7.08
N VAL A 132 6.69 -11.45 5.86
CA VAL A 132 5.69 -10.42 5.48
C VAL A 132 4.29 -11.00 5.51
N ALA A 133 4.09 -12.21 4.98
CA ALA A 133 2.79 -12.87 5.03
C ALA A 133 2.32 -13.12 6.47
N GLU A 134 3.24 -13.51 7.37
CA GLU A 134 2.97 -13.68 8.79
C GLU A 134 2.58 -12.35 9.46
N GLY A 135 3.35 -11.28 9.24
CA GLY A 135 3.04 -9.95 9.76
C GLY A 135 1.68 -9.43 9.28
N LEU A 136 1.37 -9.60 8.01
CA LEU A 136 0.08 -9.22 7.46
C LEU A 136 -1.07 -10.05 8.04
N ALA A 137 -0.82 -11.34 8.36
CA ALA A 137 -1.82 -12.22 8.96
C ALA A 137 -2.23 -11.80 10.39
N LEU A 138 -1.49 -10.89 11.04
CA LEU A 138 -1.90 -10.27 12.30
C LEU A 138 -3.21 -9.48 12.20
N ALA A 139 -3.62 -9.08 10.98
CA ALA A 139 -4.92 -8.47 10.73
C ALA A 139 -6.07 -9.48 10.62
N ALA A 140 -5.77 -10.78 10.54
CA ALA A 140 -6.75 -11.85 10.42
C ALA A 140 -7.18 -12.39 11.79
N VAL A 141 -8.31 -13.09 11.80
CA VAL A 141 -8.74 -13.82 13.00
C VAL A 141 -7.76 -14.97 13.27
N PRO A 142 -7.28 -15.15 14.53
CA PRO A 142 -6.20 -16.10 14.83
C PRO A 142 -6.45 -17.55 14.39
N TYR A 143 -7.69 -18.02 14.38
CA TYR A 143 -7.98 -19.39 13.93
C TYR A 143 -7.84 -19.56 12.40
N GLU A 144 -8.09 -18.50 11.63
CA GLU A 144 -7.94 -18.51 10.18
C GLU A 144 -6.44 -18.46 9.79
N SER A 145 -5.67 -17.58 10.42
CA SER A 145 -4.23 -17.51 10.18
C SER A 145 -3.52 -18.80 10.57
N ARG A 146 -3.91 -19.44 11.70
CA ARG A 146 -3.38 -20.74 12.12
C ARG A 146 -3.77 -21.89 11.18
N ALA A 147 -4.90 -21.77 10.47
CA ALA A 147 -5.29 -22.70 9.42
C ALA A 147 -4.51 -22.51 8.11
N GLY A 148 -3.60 -21.54 8.06
CA GLY A 148 -2.74 -21.27 6.90
C GLY A 148 -3.34 -20.28 5.89
N PHE A 149 -4.40 -19.56 6.23
CA PHE A 149 -4.94 -18.53 5.36
C PHE A 149 -4.00 -17.32 5.33
N THR A 150 -3.46 -17.06 4.14
CA THR A 150 -2.79 -15.81 3.79
C THR A 150 -3.78 -14.85 3.10
N PHE A 151 -3.40 -13.59 2.87
CA PHE A 151 -4.26 -12.68 2.11
C PHE A 151 -4.67 -13.22 0.74
N PRO A 152 -3.75 -13.74 -0.11
CA PRO A 152 -4.16 -14.41 -1.34
C PRO A 152 -5.12 -15.58 -1.12
N GLY A 153 -4.94 -16.36 -0.06
CA GLY A 153 -5.82 -17.48 0.28
C GLY A 153 -7.24 -17.05 0.62
N VAL A 154 -7.40 -16.01 1.44
CA VAL A 154 -8.71 -15.42 1.78
C VAL A 154 -9.39 -14.89 0.53
N PHE A 155 -8.69 -14.08 -0.27
CA PHE A 155 -9.25 -13.53 -1.51
C PHE A 155 -9.51 -14.59 -2.57
N GLY A 156 -8.73 -15.69 -2.60
CA GLY A 156 -9.02 -16.85 -3.43
C GLY A 156 -10.37 -17.49 -3.11
N ALA A 157 -10.67 -17.67 -1.83
CA ALA A 157 -11.98 -18.17 -1.40
C ALA A 157 -13.12 -17.22 -1.78
N VAL A 158 -12.93 -15.90 -1.57
CA VAL A 158 -13.89 -14.87 -1.97
C VAL A 158 -14.11 -14.86 -3.49
N ALA A 159 -13.04 -14.92 -4.28
CA ALA A 159 -13.12 -14.96 -5.74
C ALA A 159 -13.86 -16.21 -6.22
N THR A 160 -13.58 -17.37 -5.62
CA THR A 160 -14.28 -18.63 -5.94
C THR A 160 -15.79 -18.52 -5.68
N ALA A 161 -16.17 -17.98 -4.53
CA ALA A 161 -17.58 -17.76 -4.19
C ALA A 161 -18.24 -16.75 -5.15
N TYR A 162 -17.54 -15.69 -5.53
CA TYR A 162 -18.01 -14.69 -6.49
C TYR A 162 -18.24 -15.30 -7.88
N PHE A 163 -17.26 -16.09 -8.37
CA PHE A 163 -17.35 -16.75 -9.67
C PHE A 163 -18.53 -17.72 -9.71
N HIS A 164 -18.72 -18.51 -8.64
CA HIS A 164 -19.85 -19.41 -8.53
C HIS A 164 -21.20 -18.66 -8.56
N LYS A 165 -21.29 -17.56 -7.79
CA LYS A 165 -22.54 -16.80 -7.64
C LYS A 165 -22.94 -16.04 -8.92
N TYR A 166 -21.97 -15.47 -9.64
CA TYR A 166 -22.22 -14.53 -10.75
C TYR A 166 -21.81 -15.06 -12.12
N GLY A 167 -21.32 -16.28 -12.21
CA GLY A 167 -20.87 -16.88 -13.49
C GLY A 167 -19.62 -16.20 -14.08
N ALA A 168 -18.84 -15.50 -13.27
CA ALA A 168 -17.57 -14.93 -13.69
C ALA A 168 -16.47 -16.01 -13.71
N ASP A 169 -15.34 -15.69 -14.33
CA ASP A 169 -14.15 -16.55 -14.39
C ASP A 169 -12.87 -15.74 -14.19
N HIS A 170 -11.71 -16.40 -14.25
CA HIS A 170 -10.41 -15.78 -14.07
C HIS A 170 -10.10 -14.67 -15.11
N LYS A 171 -10.75 -14.64 -16.28
CA LYS A 171 -10.55 -13.56 -17.26
C LYS A 171 -10.93 -12.20 -16.70
N ALA A 172 -11.90 -12.13 -15.77
CA ALA A 172 -12.25 -10.90 -15.09
C ALA A 172 -11.06 -10.33 -14.30
N LEU A 173 -10.31 -11.19 -13.59
CA LEU A 173 -9.09 -10.79 -12.88
C LEU A 173 -7.99 -10.38 -13.84
N GLN A 174 -7.81 -11.11 -14.95
CA GLN A 174 -6.82 -10.75 -15.97
C GLN A 174 -7.08 -9.36 -16.57
N HIS A 175 -8.34 -8.99 -16.84
CA HIS A 175 -8.69 -7.63 -17.29
C HIS A 175 -8.27 -6.55 -16.27
N ILE A 176 -8.48 -6.81 -14.99
CA ILE A 176 -8.05 -5.90 -13.91
C ILE A 176 -6.53 -5.78 -13.90
N THR A 177 -5.82 -6.90 -14.01
CA THR A 177 -4.36 -6.97 -14.05
C THR A 177 -3.79 -6.19 -15.23
N ILE A 178 -4.29 -6.44 -16.44
CA ILE A 178 -3.86 -5.75 -17.67
C ILE A 178 -4.06 -4.24 -17.51
N LYS A 179 -5.27 -3.80 -17.15
CA LYS A 179 -5.58 -2.38 -16.91
C LYS A 179 -4.65 -1.74 -15.88
N SER A 180 -4.39 -2.43 -14.77
CA SER A 180 -3.53 -1.92 -13.70
C SER A 180 -2.09 -1.74 -14.19
N HIS A 181 -1.57 -2.71 -14.93
CA HIS A 181 -0.23 -2.65 -15.51
C HIS A 181 -0.13 -1.64 -16.68
N GLU A 182 -1.19 -1.36 -17.42
CA GLU A 182 -1.21 -0.28 -18.43
C GLU A 182 -1.15 1.11 -17.78
N ASN A 183 -1.68 1.24 -16.56
CA ASN A 183 -1.66 2.50 -15.83
C ASN A 183 -0.41 2.68 -14.97
N ALA A 184 0.25 1.61 -14.53
CA ALA A 184 1.40 1.66 -13.64
C ALA A 184 2.55 2.53 -14.17
N PRO A 185 2.98 2.46 -15.46
CA PRO A 185 4.03 3.32 -15.99
C PRO A 185 3.68 4.83 -16.03
N LYS A 186 2.41 5.19 -15.90
CA LYS A 186 1.95 6.57 -15.85
C LYS A 186 2.15 7.21 -14.48
N ASN A 187 2.40 6.41 -13.45
CA ASN A 187 2.70 6.88 -12.10
C ASN A 187 4.21 6.70 -11.81
N PRO A 188 5.01 7.79 -11.82
CA PRO A 188 6.47 7.68 -11.61
C PRO A 188 6.84 7.16 -10.22
N LYS A 189 5.91 7.22 -9.27
CA LYS A 189 6.09 6.71 -7.90
C LYS A 189 5.64 5.25 -7.72
N GLY A 190 5.03 4.63 -8.73
CA GLY A 190 4.68 3.21 -8.68
C GLY A 190 5.90 2.31 -8.72
N GLN A 191 5.87 1.19 -7.97
CA GLN A 191 6.97 0.23 -7.93
C GLN A 191 7.16 -0.48 -9.26
N ILE A 192 6.08 -0.95 -9.87
CA ILE A 192 6.10 -1.65 -11.15
C ILE A 192 5.88 -0.65 -12.27
N GLN A 193 6.91 -0.46 -13.13
CA GLN A 193 6.90 0.47 -14.26
C GLN A 193 6.83 -0.28 -15.59
N LYS A 194 6.04 -1.36 -15.65
CA LYS A 194 5.97 -2.27 -16.80
C LYS A 194 4.54 -2.70 -17.08
N THR A 195 4.18 -2.67 -18.36
CA THR A 195 2.95 -3.30 -18.86
C THR A 195 3.09 -4.83 -18.88
N ILE A 196 1.99 -5.55 -19.04
CA ILE A 196 2.05 -7.01 -19.24
C ILE A 196 2.82 -7.35 -20.52
N LYS A 197 2.70 -6.55 -21.59
CA LYS A 197 3.50 -6.70 -22.82
C LYS A 197 4.99 -6.62 -22.55
N ASP A 198 5.44 -5.68 -21.72
CA ASP A 198 6.85 -5.56 -21.34
C ASP A 198 7.35 -6.82 -20.62
N PHE A 199 6.52 -7.42 -19.75
CA PHE A 199 6.85 -8.69 -19.10
C PHE A 199 6.95 -9.85 -20.10
N MET A 200 6.01 -9.92 -21.06
CA MET A 200 6.04 -10.93 -22.13
C MET A 200 7.34 -10.83 -22.94
N GLU A 201 7.67 -9.63 -23.42
CA GLU A 201 8.90 -9.40 -24.17
C GLU A 201 10.17 -9.70 -23.34
N GLY A 202 10.19 -9.27 -22.08
CA GLY A 202 11.30 -9.56 -21.18
C GLY A 202 11.53 -11.08 -20.99
N LYS A 203 10.47 -11.86 -20.86
CA LYS A 203 10.57 -13.33 -20.77
C LYS A 203 11.02 -13.97 -22.10
N LYS A 204 10.54 -13.49 -23.25
CA LYS A 204 11.01 -13.95 -24.59
C LYS A 204 12.52 -13.70 -24.76
N LYS A 205 12.98 -12.47 -24.51
CA LYS A 205 14.41 -12.10 -24.57
C LYS A 205 15.27 -12.93 -23.61
N LYS A 206 14.76 -13.23 -22.40
CA LYS A 206 15.46 -14.05 -21.42
C LYS A 206 15.56 -15.53 -21.86
N ALA A 207 14.54 -16.07 -22.52
CA ALA A 207 14.56 -17.42 -23.07
C ALA A 207 15.60 -17.51 -24.20
N GLU A 208 15.56 -16.56 -25.13
CA GLU A 208 16.51 -16.47 -26.24
C GLU A 208 17.98 -16.42 -25.76
N LYS A 209 18.30 -15.51 -24.81
CA LYS A 209 19.65 -15.40 -24.22
C LYS A 209 20.12 -16.68 -23.53
N ARG A 210 19.20 -17.54 -23.09
CA ARG A 210 19.50 -18.80 -22.40
C ARG A 210 19.48 -20.01 -23.33
N GLY A 211 19.26 -19.81 -24.63
CA GLY A 211 19.12 -20.90 -25.61
C GLY A 211 17.91 -21.81 -25.32
N LYS A 212 16.87 -21.29 -24.67
CA LYS A 212 15.65 -22.04 -24.38
C LYS A 212 14.58 -21.73 -25.42
N PRO A 213 13.60 -22.64 -25.64
CA PRO A 213 12.45 -22.36 -26.50
C PRO A 213 11.80 -21.02 -26.14
N ILE A 214 11.60 -20.17 -27.14
CA ILE A 214 10.96 -18.87 -26.96
C ILE A 214 9.45 -19.11 -26.77
N PRO A 215 8.85 -18.61 -25.67
CA PRO A 215 7.41 -18.76 -25.46
C PRO A 215 6.61 -17.99 -26.53
N THR A 216 5.50 -18.60 -26.96
CA THR A 216 4.60 -18.02 -27.97
C THR A 216 3.25 -17.73 -27.32
N TRP A 217 3.08 -16.55 -26.75
CA TRP A 217 1.78 -16.05 -26.29
C TRP A 217 1.21 -15.12 -27.36
N GLU A 218 -0.06 -15.31 -27.72
CA GLU A 218 -0.76 -14.50 -28.71
C GLU A 218 -1.07 -13.10 -28.16
N ASP A 219 -1.47 -13.03 -26.89
CA ASP A 219 -1.85 -11.80 -26.21
C ASP A 219 -1.53 -11.87 -24.71
N GLU A 220 -1.90 -10.81 -23.98
CA GLU A 220 -1.71 -10.71 -22.54
C GLU A 220 -2.54 -11.76 -21.78
N HIS A 221 -3.71 -12.13 -22.28
CA HIS A 221 -4.54 -13.16 -21.64
C HIS A 221 -3.88 -14.55 -21.75
N ALA A 222 -3.30 -14.87 -22.90
CA ALA A 222 -2.54 -16.10 -23.08
C ALA A 222 -1.32 -16.16 -22.14
N PHE A 223 -0.62 -15.04 -21.96
CA PHE A 223 0.48 -14.92 -21.01
C PHE A 223 0.01 -15.12 -19.56
N LEU A 224 -1.06 -14.46 -19.16
CA LEU A 224 -1.58 -14.53 -17.79
C LEU A 224 -2.22 -15.89 -17.47
N SER A 225 -2.59 -16.66 -18.49
CA SER A 225 -3.12 -18.03 -18.37
C SER A 225 -2.03 -19.10 -18.31
N ASP A 226 -0.78 -18.78 -18.67
CA ASP A 226 0.33 -19.73 -18.66
C ASP A 226 0.88 -19.89 -17.21
N PRO A 227 0.73 -21.05 -16.57
CA PRO A 227 1.19 -21.25 -15.18
C PRO A 227 2.72 -21.17 -15.03
N LYS A 228 3.49 -21.26 -16.12
CA LYS A 228 4.95 -21.03 -16.09
C LYS A 228 5.29 -19.54 -16.10
N ALA A 229 4.42 -18.72 -16.66
CA ALA A 229 4.57 -17.27 -16.70
C ALA A 229 3.90 -16.61 -15.50
N ASN A 230 2.77 -17.11 -15.08
CA ASN A 230 1.92 -16.61 -14.01
C ASN A 230 1.49 -17.77 -13.08
N PRO A 231 2.35 -18.21 -12.16
CA PRO A 231 2.05 -19.34 -11.28
C PRO A 231 0.88 -19.03 -10.32
N THR A 232 0.13 -20.06 -9.98
CA THR A 232 -0.92 -20.00 -8.96
C THR A 232 -0.30 -19.76 -7.59
N ILE A 233 -0.81 -18.79 -6.86
CA ILE A 233 -0.43 -18.48 -5.46
C ILE A 233 -1.46 -19.11 -4.50
N ALA A 234 -2.74 -18.87 -4.71
CA ALA A 234 -3.84 -19.47 -3.97
C ALA A 234 -5.07 -19.48 -4.88
N TRP A 235 -5.44 -20.63 -5.45
CA TRP A 235 -6.49 -20.71 -6.47
C TRP A 235 -7.77 -19.93 -6.07
N PRO A 236 -8.38 -19.12 -6.97
CA PRO A 236 -7.97 -18.87 -8.36
C PRO A 236 -6.93 -17.74 -8.52
N MET A 237 -6.37 -17.21 -7.45
CA MET A 237 -5.39 -16.11 -7.48
C MET A 237 -4.05 -16.58 -8.01
N MET A 238 -3.54 -15.89 -9.00
CA MET A 238 -2.23 -16.10 -9.61
C MET A 238 -1.27 -14.97 -9.24
N LEU A 239 0.00 -15.11 -9.56
CA LEU A 239 1.05 -14.14 -9.14
C LEU A 239 0.72 -12.70 -9.56
N PHE A 240 0.25 -12.49 -10.79
CA PHE A 240 -0.07 -11.16 -11.29
C PHE A 240 -1.41 -10.60 -10.77
N ASP A 241 -2.21 -11.40 -10.04
CA ASP A 241 -3.39 -10.93 -9.32
C ASP A 241 -3.03 -10.36 -7.93
N CYS A 242 -1.78 -10.55 -7.50
CA CYS A 242 -1.28 -10.09 -6.21
C CYS A 242 -0.42 -8.83 -6.37
N CYS A 243 -0.55 -7.88 -5.43
CA CYS A 243 0.37 -6.75 -5.36
C CYS A 243 1.76 -7.19 -4.86
N PRO A 244 2.84 -6.50 -5.26
CA PRO A 244 4.18 -6.78 -4.71
C PRO A 244 4.28 -6.33 -3.25
N ILE A 245 5.26 -6.90 -2.52
CA ILE A 245 5.73 -6.34 -1.25
C ILE A 245 6.39 -4.99 -1.56
N SER A 246 6.08 -3.98 -0.76
CA SER A 246 6.51 -2.59 -0.98
C SER A 246 6.68 -1.86 0.34
N ASP A 247 7.59 -0.93 0.33
CA ASP A 247 7.75 0.10 1.36
C ASP A 247 7.05 1.38 0.92
#